data_0ed2fda21e5e560de41a129261befe5f
#
_entry.id   0ed2fda21e5e560de41a129261befe5f
#
_cell.length_a   1.000
_cell.length_b   1.000
_cell.length_c   1.000
_cell.angle_alpha   90.00
_cell.angle_beta   90.00
_cell.angle_gamma   90.00
#
_symmetry.space_group_name_H-M   'P 1'
#
loop_
_entity.id
_entity.type
_entity.pdbx_description
1 polymer ?
#
loop_
_entity_poly.entity_id
_entity_poly.type
_entity_poly.pdbx_seq_one_letter_code
_entity_poly.pdbx_strand_id
1 'polypeptide(L)'
;TRDAIGTLMVGHPNITLRLFNSADNRKSVGWGLEFATHFSQLNHRMHNKSLIVDNRAVILGGRNIGDEYMGLSEALNFRDIDVLGVGVIARQTSAIFDLFWNSGWVISANKDQRLRAEKDFNSVRNSVTEALANSPQLKQFSVTPIDWRSSLETLAPSLHLGTSEVLTDIPQSDGI
;
A
#
# COMPACT_ATOMS: atom_id res chain seq x y z
N THR A 1 -13.75 8.09 1.12
CA THR A 1 -12.81 7.45 0.16
C THR A 1 -11.98 6.34 0.82
N ARG A 2 -11.37 6.58 1.99
CA ARG A 2 -10.53 5.59 2.70
C ARG A 2 -11.32 4.32 3.06
N ASP A 3 -12.52 4.48 3.55
CA ASP A 3 -13.40 3.36 3.93
C ASP A 3 -13.87 2.57 2.70
N ALA A 4 -14.13 3.24 1.58
CA ALA A 4 -14.49 2.59 0.33
C ALA A 4 -13.38 1.68 -0.20
N ILE A 5 -12.14 2.17 -0.24
CA ILE A 5 -10.98 1.37 -0.65
C ILE A 5 -10.80 0.18 0.30
N GLY A 6 -10.87 0.41 1.61
CA GLY A 6 -10.80 -0.66 2.63
C GLY A 6 -11.86 -1.73 2.41
N THR A 7 -13.10 -1.35 2.15
CA THR A 7 -14.21 -2.27 1.85
C THR A 7 -13.94 -3.10 0.59
N LEU A 8 -13.49 -2.47 -0.49
CA LEU A 8 -13.16 -3.16 -1.74
C LEU A 8 -12.02 -4.15 -1.55
N MET A 9 -10.97 -3.78 -0.81
CA MET A 9 -9.82 -4.65 -0.56
C MET A 9 -10.18 -5.83 0.35
N VAL A 10 -10.91 -5.58 1.43
CA VAL A 10 -11.27 -6.64 2.40
C VAL A 10 -12.34 -7.58 1.85
N GLY A 11 -13.26 -7.07 1.04
CA GLY A 11 -14.35 -7.85 0.44
C GLY A 11 -13.93 -8.69 -0.79
N HIS A 12 -12.74 -8.43 -1.37
CA HIS A 12 -12.32 -9.17 -2.56
C HIS A 12 -11.61 -10.48 -2.19
N PRO A 13 -11.99 -11.64 -2.78
CA PRO A 13 -11.46 -12.94 -2.37
C PRO A 13 -9.95 -13.12 -2.63
N ASN A 14 -9.42 -12.43 -3.64
CA ASN A 14 -8.02 -12.52 -4.03
C ASN A 14 -7.14 -11.44 -3.38
N ILE A 15 -7.68 -10.64 -2.44
CA ILE A 15 -6.93 -9.59 -1.77
C ILE A 15 -6.84 -9.91 -0.27
N THR A 16 -5.63 -9.87 0.26
CA THR A 16 -5.39 -9.93 1.70
C THR A 16 -4.89 -8.58 2.17
N LEU A 17 -5.64 -7.95 3.06
CA LEU A 17 -5.28 -6.68 3.69
C LEU A 17 -4.77 -6.93 5.10
N ARG A 18 -3.63 -6.36 5.42
CA ARG A 18 -3.09 -6.29 6.78
C ARG A 18 -2.75 -4.84 7.14
N LEU A 19 -2.96 -4.49 8.37
CA LEU A 19 -2.70 -3.15 8.91
C LEU A 19 -1.54 -3.23 9.88
N PHE A 20 -0.51 -2.45 9.63
CA PHE A 20 0.66 -2.34 10.51
C PHE A 20 0.41 -1.28 11.58
N ASN A 21 0.64 -1.64 12.85
CA ASN A 21 0.50 -0.76 14.02
C ASN A 21 -0.83 0.03 14.03
N SER A 22 -1.94 -0.67 13.79
CA SER A 22 -3.27 -0.05 13.79
C SER A 22 -3.70 0.37 15.19
N ALA A 23 -4.33 1.54 15.27
CA ALA A 23 -4.90 2.06 16.52
C ALA A 23 -6.03 1.17 17.11
N ASP A 24 -6.62 0.28 16.32
CA ASP A 24 -7.69 -0.63 16.77
C ASP A 24 -7.21 -1.68 17.76
N ASN A 25 -5.92 -1.99 17.80
CA ASN A 25 -5.33 -2.86 18.83
C ASN A 25 -5.24 -2.19 20.21
N ARG A 26 -5.63 -0.91 20.32
CA ARG A 26 -5.45 -0.06 21.50
C ARG A 26 -6.71 0.16 22.33
N LYS A 27 -7.77 -0.59 22.12
CA LYS A 27 -9.01 -0.52 22.93
C LYS A 27 -8.93 -1.29 24.23
N SER A 28 -7.75 -1.35 24.86
CA SER A 28 -7.58 -1.87 26.21
C SER A 28 -7.84 -0.79 27.26
N VAL A 29 -8.55 -1.17 28.31
CA VAL A 29 -8.88 -0.32 29.47
C VAL A 29 -7.57 0.05 30.17
N GLY A 30 -7.14 1.30 30.05
CA GLY A 30 -5.86 1.78 30.61
C GLY A 30 -5.18 2.88 29.81
N TRP A 31 -5.85 3.40 28.81
CA TRP A 31 -5.32 4.32 27.79
C TRP A 31 -4.51 5.51 28.34
N GLY A 32 -4.88 6.05 29.51
CA GLY A 32 -4.22 7.21 30.10
C GLY A 32 -2.83 6.91 30.69
N LEU A 33 -2.60 5.73 31.26
CA LEU A 33 -1.30 5.32 31.82
C LEU A 33 -0.36 4.79 30.71
N GLU A 34 -0.92 4.10 29.75
CA GLU A 34 -0.20 3.52 28.60
C GLU A 34 0.35 4.61 27.66
N PHE A 35 -0.36 5.74 27.54
CA PHE A 35 0.07 6.89 26.76
C PHE A 35 1.41 7.48 27.25
N ALA A 36 1.62 7.53 28.57
CA ALA A 36 2.83 8.10 29.15
C ALA A 36 4.07 7.17 29.02
N THR A 37 3.85 5.84 28.95
CA THR A 37 4.94 4.84 28.93
C THR A 37 5.27 4.33 27.53
N HIS A 38 4.37 4.47 26.56
CA HIS A 38 4.51 3.90 25.22
C HIS A 38 4.46 4.94 24.09
N PHE A 39 4.80 6.20 24.39
CA PHE A 39 4.81 7.27 23.38
C PHE A 39 5.72 6.97 22.18
N SER A 40 6.83 6.26 22.41
CA SER A 40 7.72 5.82 21.33
C SER A 40 7.04 4.79 20.40
N GLN A 41 6.22 3.89 20.94
CA GLN A 41 5.49 2.88 20.15
C GLN A 41 4.35 3.50 19.32
N LEU A 42 3.82 4.65 19.74
CA LEU A 42 2.79 5.39 19.02
C LEU A 42 3.30 5.95 17.68
N ASN A 43 4.59 6.16 17.57
CA ASN A 43 5.23 6.78 16.40
C ASN A 43 5.79 5.77 15.38
N HIS A 44 5.76 4.45 15.68
CA HIS A 44 6.22 3.43 14.74
C HIS A 44 5.19 3.24 13.60
N ARG A 45 5.31 4.03 12.56
CA ARG A 45 4.51 3.89 11.34
C ARG A 45 5.39 3.36 10.23
N MET A 46 4.96 2.29 9.59
CA MET A 46 5.58 1.84 8.36
C MET A 46 5.42 2.92 7.30
N HIS A 47 6.54 3.43 6.80
CA HIS A 47 6.54 4.47 5.78
C HIS A 47 7.00 3.97 4.40
N ASN A 48 7.32 2.70 4.31
CA ASN A 48 7.75 2.03 3.09
C ASN A 48 6.63 2.01 2.05
N LYS A 49 6.96 2.36 0.82
CA LYS A 49 6.05 2.32 -0.31
C LYS A 49 6.69 1.50 -1.39
N SER A 50 6.14 0.32 -1.61
CA SER A 50 6.63 -0.62 -2.61
C SER A 50 5.47 -1.33 -3.30
N LEU A 51 5.62 -1.58 -4.59
CA LEU A 51 4.79 -2.49 -5.36
C LEU A 51 5.69 -3.61 -5.87
N ILE A 52 5.46 -4.82 -5.40
CA ILE A 52 6.27 -5.99 -5.75
C ILE A 52 5.41 -6.92 -6.60
N VAL A 53 5.95 -7.36 -7.74
CA VAL A 53 5.26 -8.25 -8.66
C VAL A 53 6.08 -9.52 -8.82
N ASP A 54 5.50 -10.63 -8.40
CA ASP A 54 6.01 -12.02 -8.56
C ASP A 54 7.48 -12.21 -8.13
N ASN A 55 7.98 -11.43 -7.17
CA ASN A 55 9.38 -11.41 -6.76
C ASN A 55 10.38 -11.13 -7.91
N ARG A 56 9.90 -10.58 -9.02
CA ARG A 56 10.66 -10.35 -10.25
C ARG A 56 10.88 -8.87 -10.56
N ALA A 57 9.89 -8.05 -10.23
CA ALA A 57 9.93 -6.60 -10.41
C ALA A 57 9.45 -5.89 -9.15
N VAL A 58 9.95 -4.69 -8.92
CA VAL A 58 9.55 -3.82 -7.81
C VAL A 58 9.54 -2.37 -8.25
N ILE A 59 8.56 -1.62 -7.78
CA ILE A 59 8.59 -0.17 -7.80
C ILE A 59 8.76 0.29 -6.35
N LEU A 60 9.78 1.11 -6.12
CA LEU A 60 10.09 1.73 -4.84
C LEU A 60 10.03 3.24 -5.00
N GLY A 61 9.40 3.94 -4.05
CA GLY A 61 9.32 5.39 -4.08
C GLY A 61 8.82 6.01 -2.80
N GLY A 62 8.68 7.33 -2.81
CA GLY A 62 8.09 8.09 -1.70
C GLY A 62 6.60 8.37 -1.88
N ARG A 63 6.03 8.05 -3.04
CA ARG A 63 4.66 8.41 -3.44
C ARG A 63 3.61 7.70 -2.58
N ASN A 64 2.79 8.50 -1.91
CA ASN A 64 1.60 8.00 -1.22
C ASN A 64 0.42 7.85 -2.19
N ILE A 65 -0.61 7.14 -1.77
CA ILE A 65 -1.91 7.12 -2.45
C ILE A 65 -2.70 8.35 -1.98
N GLY A 66 -2.68 9.41 -2.77
CA GLY A 66 -3.35 10.67 -2.50
C GLY A 66 -3.34 11.57 -3.73
N ASP A 67 -4.32 12.46 -3.83
CA ASP A 67 -4.52 13.32 -4.99
C ASP A 67 -3.30 14.20 -5.27
N GLU A 68 -2.61 14.67 -4.22
CA GLU A 68 -1.40 15.50 -4.29
C GLU A 68 -0.21 14.76 -4.91
N TYR A 69 -0.17 13.43 -4.80
CA TYR A 69 0.90 12.60 -5.36
C TYR A 69 0.60 12.11 -6.79
N MET A 70 -0.66 12.16 -7.18
CA MET A 70 -1.14 11.71 -8.49
C MET A 70 -1.40 12.85 -9.47
N GLY A 71 -1.08 14.08 -9.09
CA GLY A 71 -1.30 15.25 -9.95
C GLY A 71 -2.76 15.66 -10.08
N LEU A 72 -3.60 15.28 -9.10
CA LEU A 72 -5.04 15.51 -9.11
C LEU A 72 -5.47 16.65 -8.17
N SER A 73 -4.57 17.14 -7.32
CA SER A 73 -4.88 18.23 -6.40
C SER A 73 -4.86 19.58 -7.12
N GLU A 74 -5.88 20.41 -6.87
CA GLU A 74 -5.96 21.76 -7.41
C GLU A 74 -5.07 22.76 -6.63
N ALA A 75 -4.71 22.43 -5.39
CA ALA A 75 -3.96 23.34 -4.53
C ALA A 75 -2.45 23.11 -4.61
N LEU A 76 -2.00 21.85 -4.49
CA LEU A 76 -0.58 21.49 -4.45
C LEU A 76 -0.40 20.07 -4.93
N ASN A 77 0.60 19.86 -5.80
CA ASN A 77 1.00 18.52 -6.20
C ASN A 77 2.48 18.29 -5.86
N PHE A 78 2.76 17.21 -5.17
CA PHE A 78 4.13 16.79 -4.86
C PHE A 78 4.80 16.18 -6.09
N ARG A 79 6.11 16.40 -6.18
CA ARG A 79 6.97 15.67 -7.11
C ARG A 79 7.74 14.63 -6.32
N ASP A 80 7.68 13.39 -6.80
CA ASP A 80 8.37 12.28 -6.18
C ASP A 80 9.09 11.44 -7.25
N ILE A 81 10.05 10.63 -6.82
CA ILE A 81 10.81 9.76 -7.70
C ILE A 81 10.48 8.33 -7.32
N ASP A 82 10.04 7.57 -8.33
CA ASP A 82 9.84 6.13 -8.21
C ASP A 82 10.92 5.42 -9.04
N VAL A 83 11.44 4.34 -8.51
CA VAL A 83 12.48 3.53 -9.16
C VAL A 83 11.90 2.15 -9.48
N LEU A 84 11.99 1.76 -10.74
CA LEU A 84 11.68 0.40 -11.17
C LEU A 84 12.94 -0.46 -11.05
N GLY A 85 12.87 -1.50 -10.27
CA GLY A 85 13.91 -2.51 -10.12
C GLY A 85 13.47 -3.88 -10.63
N VAL A 86 14.38 -4.62 -11.24
CA VAL A 86 14.12 -5.98 -11.74
C VAL A 86 15.17 -6.95 -11.23
N GLY A 87 14.78 -8.16 -10.90
CA GLY A 87 15.69 -9.23 -10.50
C GLY A 87 16.03 -9.25 -9.02
N VAL A 88 17.29 -9.12 -8.65
CA VAL A 88 17.77 -9.30 -7.25
C VAL A 88 17.11 -8.32 -6.30
N ILE A 89 16.99 -7.06 -6.68
CA ILE A 89 16.37 -6.00 -5.87
C ILE A 89 14.91 -6.33 -5.52
N ALA A 90 14.15 -6.91 -6.45
CA ALA A 90 12.77 -7.30 -6.21
C ALA A 90 12.68 -8.39 -5.12
N ARG A 91 13.59 -9.37 -5.13
CA ARG A 91 13.65 -10.41 -4.09
C ARG A 91 14.09 -9.87 -2.74
N GLN A 92 15.06 -8.95 -2.72
CA GLN A 92 15.47 -8.28 -1.47
C GLN A 92 14.31 -7.49 -0.87
N THR A 93 13.59 -6.71 -1.67
CA THR A 93 12.42 -5.95 -1.21
C THR A 93 11.29 -6.89 -0.75
N SER A 94 11.09 -8.02 -1.43
CA SER A 94 10.11 -9.02 -1.02
C SER A 94 10.43 -9.60 0.36
N ALA A 95 11.68 -9.93 0.62
CA ALA A 95 12.10 -10.41 1.93
C ALA A 95 11.86 -9.36 3.04
N ILE A 96 12.12 -8.08 2.75
CA ILE A 96 11.81 -6.98 3.66
C ILE A 96 10.30 -6.86 3.88
N PHE A 97 9.51 -6.94 2.81
CA PHE A 97 8.04 -6.95 2.92
C PHE A 97 7.55 -8.06 3.85
N ASP A 98 8.12 -9.26 3.73
CA ASP A 98 7.75 -10.41 4.56
C ASP A 98 8.09 -10.19 6.05
N LEU A 99 9.15 -9.48 6.37
CA LEU A 99 9.47 -9.11 7.76
C LEU A 99 8.36 -8.22 8.36
N PHE A 100 7.90 -7.21 7.62
CA PHE A 100 6.78 -6.37 8.07
C PHE A 100 5.47 -7.15 8.10
N TRP A 101 5.19 -7.91 7.05
CA TRP A 101 3.95 -8.68 6.90
C TRP A 101 3.73 -9.71 8.01
N ASN A 102 4.81 -10.34 8.49
CA ASN A 102 4.78 -11.36 9.53
C ASN A 102 5.12 -10.83 10.93
N SER A 103 5.32 -9.53 11.08
CA SER A 103 5.63 -8.93 12.39
C SER A 103 4.45 -9.00 13.35
N GLY A 104 4.72 -8.98 14.65
CA GLY A 104 3.69 -8.91 15.70
C GLY A 104 2.87 -7.61 15.69
N TRP A 105 3.33 -6.59 14.96
CA TRP A 105 2.64 -5.31 14.80
C TRP A 105 1.49 -5.33 13.80
N VAL A 106 1.31 -6.44 13.10
CA VAL A 106 0.34 -6.55 12.01
C VAL A 106 -0.94 -7.21 12.48
N ILE A 107 -2.06 -6.59 12.13
CA ILE A 107 -3.39 -7.16 12.28
C ILE A 107 -4.04 -7.42 10.93
N SER A 108 -4.74 -8.53 10.82
CA SER A 108 -5.57 -8.86 9.64
C SER A 108 -7.02 -8.47 9.91
N ALA A 109 -7.77 -8.18 8.86
CA ALA A 109 -9.22 -8.01 8.96
C ALA A 109 -9.85 -9.27 9.56
N ASN A 110 -10.66 -9.09 10.60
CA ASN A 110 -11.36 -10.19 11.24
C ASN A 110 -12.55 -10.67 10.38
N LYS A 111 -13.15 -11.82 10.80
CA LYS A 111 -14.25 -12.44 10.05
C LYS A 111 -15.45 -11.51 9.87
N ASP A 112 -15.79 -10.75 10.93
CA ASP A 112 -16.95 -9.86 10.87
C ASP A 112 -16.73 -8.66 9.96
N GLN A 113 -15.50 -8.13 9.93
CA GLN A 113 -15.11 -7.08 8.99
C GLN A 113 -15.18 -7.56 7.55
N ARG A 114 -14.73 -8.80 7.26
CA ARG A 114 -14.83 -9.41 5.93
C ARG A 114 -16.28 -9.60 5.50
N LEU A 115 -17.14 -10.15 6.35
CA LEU A 115 -18.56 -10.36 6.06
C LEU A 115 -19.31 -9.04 5.79
N ARG A 116 -18.97 -7.96 6.51
CA ARG A 116 -19.53 -6.63 6.23
C ARG A 116 -19.05 -6.10 4.89
N ALA A 117 -17.75 -6.18 4.64
CA ALA A 117 -17.15 -5.72 3.39
C ALA A 117 -17.70 -6.48 2.18
N GLU A 118 -17.92 -7.79 2.28
CA GLU A 118 -18.55 -8.60 1.22
C GLU A 118 -19.98 -8.13 0.91
N LYS A 119 -20.78 -7.80 1.93
CA LYS A 119 -22.12 -7.27 1.73
C LYS A 119 -22.12 -5.92 1.01
N ASP A 120 -21.19 -5.05 1.38
CA ASP A 120 -21.14 -3.69 0.88
C ASP A 120 -20.34 -3.57 -0.43
N PHE A 121 -19.62 -4.63 -0.83
CA PHE A 121 -18.68 -4.63 -1.94
C PHE A 121 -19.30 -4.10 -3.25
N ASN A 122 -20.44 -4.64 -3.65
CA ASN A 122 -21.07 -4.25 -4.90
C ASN A 122 -21.58 -2.81 -4.87
N SER A 123 -22.14 -2.37 -3.74
CA SER A 123 -22.59 -1.00 -3.55
C SER A 123 -21.42 -0.02 -3.65
N VAL A 124 -20.35 -0.30 -2.93
CA VAL A 124 -19.14 0.55 -2.94
C VAL A 124 -18.49 0.54 -4.33
N ARG A 125 -18.37 -0.62 -4.97
CA ARG A 125 -17.84 -0.72 -6.34
C ARG A 125 -18.62 0.14 -7.31
N ASN A 126 -19.96 0.07 -7.28
CA ASN A 126 -20.80 0.85 -8.16
C ASN A 126 -20.65 2.36 -7.92
N SER A 127 -20.60 2.79 -6.66
CA SER A 127 -20.36 4.20 -6.30
C SER A 127 -18.99 4.69 -6.78
N VAL A 128 -17.95 3.87 -6.67
CA VAL A 128 -16.62 4.21 -7.19
C VAL A 128 -16.63 4.28 -8.71
N THR A 129 -17.28 3.33 -9.39
CA THR A 129 -17.38 3.33 -10.85
C THR A 129 -18.12 4.58 -11.36
N GLU A 130 -19.20 4.97 -10.69
CA GLU A 130 -19.95 6.19 -11.02
C GLU A 130 -19.09 7.44 -10.78
N ALA A 131 -18.39 7.53 -9.67
CA ALA A 131 -17.48 8.63 -9.38
C ALA A 131 -16.37 8.76 -10.43
N LEU A 132 -15.79 7.64 -10.88
CA LEU A 132 -14.80 7.59 -11.95
C LEU A 132 -15.37 8.08 -13.28
N ALA A 133 -16.57 7.64 -13.65
CA ALA A 133 -17.23 8.05 -14.90
C ALA A 133 -17.52 9.56 -14.93
N ASN A 134 -17.79 10.15 -13.77
CA ASN A 134 -18.16 11.56 -13.64
C ASN A 134 -16.97 12.49 -13.34
N SER A 135 -15.75 11.96 -13.15
CA SER A 135 -14.56 12.76 -12.87
C SER A 135 -13.79 13.11 -14.14
N PRO A 136 -13.74 14.39 -14.56
CA PRO A 136 -12.95 14.81 -15.71
C PRO A 136 -11.44 14.55 -15.51
N GLN A 137 -10.95 14.69 -14.29
CA GLN A 137 -9.54 14.53 -13.94
C GLN A 137 -9.09 13.07 -14.11
N LEU A 138 -9.99 12.10 -13.87
CA LEU A 138 -9.67 10.69 -13.96
C LEU A 138 -9.78 10.14 -15.39
N LYS A 139 -10.39 10.88 -16.32
CA LYS A 139 -10.47 10.48 -17.74
C LYS A 139 -9.08 10.37 -18.43
N GLN A 140 -8.08 11.04 -17.87
CA GLN A 140 -6.70 10.94 -18.36
C GLN A 140 -6.04 9.59 -18.05
N PHE A 141 -6.57 8.87 -17.04
CA PHE A 141 -6.09 7.54 -16.69
C PHE A 141 -6.87 6.52 -17.51
N SER A 142 -6.22 5.94 -18.49
CA SER A 142 -6.84 4.93 -19.35
C SER A 142 -7.22 3.70 -18.53
N VAL A 143 -8.49 3.31 -18.63
CA VAL A 143 -8.96 1.99 -18.17
C VAL A 143 -8.86 0.93 -19.27
N THR A 144 -8.33 1.32 -20.44
CA THR A 144 -8.11 0.41 -21.56
C THR A 144 -6.98 -0.56 -21.17
N PRO A 145 -7.14 -1.86 -21.42
CA PRO A 145 -6.07 -2.81 -21.19
C PRO A 145 -4.80 -2.36 -21.94
N ILE A 146 -3.72 -2.23 -21.19
CA ILE A 146 -2.41 -1.89 -21.76
C ILE A 146 -1.79 -3.15 -22.33
N ASP A 147 -1.24 -3.08 -23.53
CA ASP A 147 -0.34 -4.11 -24.03
C ASP A 147 0.98 -4.06 -23.26
N TRP A 148 1.02 -4.78 -22.16
CA TRP A 148 2.18 -4.84 -21.27
C TRP A 148 3.41 -5.41 -21.96
N ARG A 149 3.25 -6.30 -22.94
CA ARG A 149 4.38 -6.87 -23.69
C ARG A 149 5.11 -5.77 -24.45
N SER A 150 4.39 -5.03 -25.28
CA SER A 150 4.94 -3.91 -26.05
C SER A 150 5.53 -2.83 -25.13
N SER A 151 4.85 -2.52 -24.04
CA SER A 151 5.34 -1.55 -23.05
C SER A 151 6.65 -1.99 -22.40
N LEU A 152 6.80 -3.25 -22.04
CA LEU A 152 8.02 -3.80 -21.43
C LEU A 152 9.17 -3.88 -22.47
N GLU A 153 8.90 -4.23 -23.72
CA GLU A 153 9.88 -4.24 -24.79
C GLU A 153 10.46 -2.83 -25.02
N THR A 154 9.61 -1.81 -24.93
CA THR A 154 10.03 -0.40 -25.05
C THR A 154 10.84 0.06 -23.84
N LEU A 155 10.53 -0.45 -22.65
CA LEU A 155 11.19 -0.08 -21.39
C LEU A 155 12.55 -0.76 -21.24
N ALA A 156 12.70 -2.00 -21.72
CA ALA A 156 13.90 -2.81 -21.49
C ALA A 156 15.22 -2.12 -21.92
N PRO A 157 15.32 -1.40 -23.03
CA PRO A 157 16.54 -0.69 -23.42
C PRO A 157 16.93 0.47 -22.49
N SER A 158 16.00 0.99 -21.70
CA SER A 158 16.25 2.08 -20.74
C SER A 158 16.71 1.60 -19.36
N LEU A 159 16.71 0.28 -19.13
CA LEU A 159 17.16 -0.29 -17.86
C LEU A 159 18.69 -0.26 -17.78
N HIS A 160 19.20 0.18 -16.62
CA HIS A 160 20.62 0.18 -16.32
C HIS A 160 20.98 -1.04 -15.48
N LEU A 161 22.05 -1.71 -15.83
CA LEU A 161 22.60 -2.82 -15.03
C LEU A 161 23.48 -2.26 -13.93
N GLY A 162 23.38 -2.83 -12.75
CA GLY A 162 24.18 -2.43 -11.59
C GLY A 162 23.97 -3.33 -10.39
N THR A 163 24.78 -3.11 -9.35
CA THR A 163 24.53 -3.66 -8.03
C THR A 163 23.56 -2.79 -7.29
N SER A 164 22.69 -3.41 -6.49
CA SER A 164 21.67 -2.71 -5.71
C SER A 164 21.62 -3.30 -4.30
N GLU A 165 21.37 -2.43 -3.34
CA GLU A 165 21.08 -2.78 -1.95
C GLU A 165 19.83 -2.05 -1.51
N VAL A 166 18.95 -2.73 -0.80
CA VAL A 166 17.74 -2.12 -0.23
C VAL A 166 17.99 -1.89 1.25
N LEU A 167 17.95 -0.62 1.64
CA LEU A 167 18.03 -0.21 3.04
C LEU A 167 16.61 0.04 3.56
N THR A 168 16.33 -0.45 4.75
CA THR A 168 15.02 -0.27 5.40
C THR A 168 15.16 -0.27 6.91
N ASP A 169 14.24 0.39 7.56
CA ASP A 169 14.01 0.18 8.99
C ASP A 169 13.41 -1.23 9.18
N ILE A 170 13.90 -1.94 10.18
CA ILE A 170 13.36 -3.25 10.56
C ILE A 170 12.32 -3.03 11.65
N PRO A 171 11.13 -3.69 11.59
CA PRO A 171 10.21 -3.66 12.70
C PRO A 171 10.91 -4.22 13.92
N GLN A 172 11.19 -3.36 14.92
CA GLN A 172 11.83 -3.78 16.14
C GLN A 172 10.92 -4.82 16.82
N SER A 173 11.47 -5.99 17.10
CA SER A 173 10.88 -6.91 18.03
C SER A 173 11.08 -6.31 19.43
N ASP A 174 10.17 -5.43 19.86
CA ASP A 174 10.12 -5.11 21.27
C ASP A 174 9.84 -6.43 21.98
N GLY A 175 10.85 -6.86 22.77
CA GLY A 175 10.78 -8.10 23.47
C GLY A 175 9.46 -8.19 24.27
N ILE A 176 8.70 -9.22 23.96
CA ILE A 176 7.63 -9.74 24.80
C ILE A 176 8.29 -10.48 25.93
#